data_aaebb90813687cacc2af9a94875f4923
#
_entry.id   aaebb90813687cacc2af9a94875f4923
#
_cell.length_a   1.000
_cell.length_b   1.000
_cell.length_c   1.000
_cell.angle_alpha   90.00
_cell.angle_beta   90.00
_cell.angle_gamma   90.00
#
_symmetry.space_group_name_H-M   'P 1'
#
loop_
_entity.id
_entity.type
_entity.pdbx_description
1 polymer ?
#
loop_
_entity_poly.entity_id
_entity_poly.type
_entity_poly.pdbx_seq_one_letter_code
_entity_poly.pdbx_strand_id
1 'polypeptide(L)'
;MAGTQLGTQRGAEIDAWRARNIGFLPQRLYLSSALTVADNLALAYFAAGLSRDDAAIQRALAQVGVADLTARKPHQLSGGQAQRVALARAVLLAPQVLLADEPTASLDDEAAADALALLQRSAAACDASLVIATHDQRVVSALAGVQTLNLNEIGPERRLNMPEQL
;
A
#
# COMPACT_ATOMS: atom_id res chain seq x y z
N MET A 1 -3.43 10.65 -13.45
CA MET A 1 -2.96 11.41 -12.28
C MET A 1 -3.34 12.85 -12.48
N ALA A 2 -4.02 13.45 -11.52
CA ALA A 2 -4.62 14.78 -11.65
C ALA A 2 -3.58 15.89 -11.76
N GLY A 3 -3.05 16.18 -12.93
CA GLY A 3 -2.42 17.45 -13.34
C GLY A 3 -1.35 18.12 -12.45
N THR A 4 -0.97 17.50 -11.31
CA THR A 4 0.03 18.06 -10.41
C THR A 4 1.42 17.66 -10.87
N GLN A 5 2.23 18.65 -11.27
CA GLN A 5 3.65 18.43 -11.55
C GLN A 5 4.40 18.26 -10.23
N LEU A 6 4.79 17.02 -9.90
CA LEU A 6 5.51 16.71 -8.65
C LEU A 6 6.89 17.41 -8.58
N GLY A 7 7.52 17.70 -9.70
CA GLY A 7 8.82 18.38 -9.77
C GLY A 7 8.84 19.84 -9.29
N THR A 8 7.69 20.47 -9.08
CA THR A 8 7.60 21.87 -8.63
C THR A 8 7.37 22.01 -7.12
N GLN A 9 6.98 20.94 -6.44
CA GLN A 9 6.75 20.94 -4.99
C GLN A 9 8.01 20.47 -4.26
N ARG A 10 8.29 21.01 -3.07
CA ARG A 10 9.46 20.67 -2.24
C ARG A 10 9.10 20.51 -0.77
N GLY A 11 9.87 19.67 -0.07
CA GLY A 11 9.76 19.50 1.38
C GLY A 11 8.42 18.97 1.84
N ALA A 12 7.89 19.54 2.93
CA ALA A 12 6.68 19.07 3.60
C ALA A 12 5.42 19.02 2.71
N GLU A 13 5.33 19.88 1.67
CA GLU A 13 4.18 19.87 0.76
C GLU A 13 4.12 18.61 -0.11
N ILE A 14 5.27 18.17 -0.65
CA ILE A 14 5.33 16.94 -1.44
C ILE A 14 5.09 15.71 -0.57
N ASP A 15 5.57 15.71 0.67
CA ASP A 15 5.36 14.61 1.60
C ASP A 15 3.88 14.50 2.00
N ALA A 16 3.22 15.61 2.29
CA ALA A 16 1.78 15.65 2.55
C ALA A 16 0.96 15.23 1.31
N TRP A 17 1.39 15.63 0.11
CA TRP A 17 0.76 15.20 -1.13
C TRP A 17 0.90 13.69 -1.33
N ARG A 18 2.11 13.13 -1.16
CA ARG A 18 2.37 11.69 -1.24
C ARG A 18 1.50 10.93 -0.26
N ALA A 19 1.46 11.36 1.00
CA ALA A 19 0.68 10.72 2.05
C ALA A 19 -0.82 10.65 1.74
N ARG A 20 -1.36 11.62 1.01
CA ARG A 20 -2.78 11.66 0.63
C ARG A 20 -3.10 10.89 -0.64
N ASN A 21 -2.15 10.80 -1.59
CA ASN A 21 -2.43 10.30 -2.94
C ASN A 21 -1.80 8.93 -3.23
N ILE A 22 -0.84 8.49 -2.43
CA ILE A 22 -0.12 7.23 -2.64
C ILE A 22 -0.28 6.35 -1.41
N GLY A 23 -0.95 5.22 -1.58
CA GLY A 23 -0.93 4.12 -0.62
C GLY A 23 0.28 3.23 -0.91
N PHE A 24 1.00 2.82 0.13
CA PHE A 24 2.16 1.95 -0.03
C PHE A 24 2.08 0.74 0.90
N LEU A 25 2.11 -0.45 0.33
CA LEU A 25 2.24 -1.73 1.02
C LEU A 25 3.65 -2.29 0.75
N PRO A 26 4.62 -2.05 1.63
CA PRO A 26 5.97 -2.56 1.47
C PRO A 26 6.06 -4.04 1.85
N GLN A 27 7.05 -4.76 1.33
CA GLN A 27 7.36 -6.14 1.70
C GLN A 27 7.59 -6.25 3.22
N ARG A 28 8.36 -5.33 3.82
CA ARG A 28 8.48 -5.21 5.27
C ARG A 28 7.43 -4.22 5.79
N LEU A 29 6.47 -4.70 6.57
CA LEU A 29 5.23 -3.96 6.88
C LEU A 29 5.40 -2.69 7.71
N TYR A 30 6.54 -2.48 8.38
CA TYR A 30 6.87 -1.29 9.20
C TYR A 30 5.75 -0.87 10.15
N LEU A 31 5.14 -1.84 10.85
CA LEU A 31 4.24 -1.56 11.95
C LEU A 31 5.05 -1.28 13.21
N SER A 32 4.79 -0.15 13.87
CA SER A 32 5.44 0.21 15.13
C SER A 32 4.96 -0.70 16.26
N SER A 33 5.86 -1.44 16.88
CA SER A 33 5.56 -2.34 18.00
C SER A 33 5.11 -1.60 19.26
N ALA A 34 5.43 -0.31 19.38
CA ALA A 34 5.02 0.54 20.49
C ALA A 34 3.54 0.93 20.43
N LEU A 35 2.97 0.99 19.21
CA LEU A 35 1.64 1.49 18.93
C LEU A 35 0.62 0.35 18.80
N THR A 36 -0.66 0.65 19.07
CA THR A 36 -1.77 -0.24 18.74
C THR A 36 -1.99 -0.31 17.22
N VAL A 37 -2.84 -1.23 16.76
CA VAL A 37 -3.28 -1.31 15.36
C VAL A 37 -3.90 0.02 14.92
N ALA A 38 -4.84 0.57 15.71
CA ALA A 38 -5.47 1.86 15.38
C ALA A 38 -4.45 2.99 15.29
N ASP A 39 -3.50 3.05 16.22
CA ASP A 39 -2.48 4.11 16.23
C ASP A 39 -1.48 3.96 15.07
N ASN A 40 -1.18 2.73 14.64
CA ASN A 40 -0.40 2.49 13.41
C ASN A 40 -1.11 3.02 12.16
N LEU A 41 -2.44 2.90 12.08
CA LEU A 41 -3.22 3.51 10.99
C LEU A 41 -3.24 5.04 11.11
N ALA A 42 -3.36 5.57 12.35
CA ALA A 42 -3.39 7.01 12.59
C ALA A 42 -2.12 7.74 12.11
N LEU A 43 -0.98 7.04 11.97
CA LEU A 43 0.24 7.61 11.39
C LEU A 43 0.03 8.15 9.95
N ALA A 44 -0.91 7.58 9.18
CA ALA A 44 -1.24 8.09 7.84
C ALA A 44 -1.85 9.51 7.91
N TYR A 45 -2.72 9.77 8.88
CA TYR A 45 -3.27 11.12 9.12
C TYR A 45 -2.19 12.10 9.51
N PHE A 46 -1.30 11.69 10.42
CA PHE A 46 -0.17 12.52 10.86
C PHE A 46 0.73 12.89 9.68
N ALA A 47 1.11 11.93 8.84
CA ALA A 47 1.94 12.16 7.66
C ALA A 47 1.26 13.08 6.61
N ALA A 48 -0.07 13.00 6.51
CA ALA A 48 -0.87 13.82 5.59
C ALA A 48 -1.19 15.23 6.16
N GLY A 49 -0.84 15.52 7.41
CA GLY A 49 -1.21 16.76 8.10
C GLY A 49 -2.73 16.88 8.30
N LEU A 50 -3.41 15.76 8.57
CA LEU A 50 -4.86 15.67 8.78
C LEU A 50 -5.19 15.32 10.23
N SER A 51 -6.38 15.71 10.67
CA SER A 51 -6.92 15.26 11.96
C SER A 51 -7.28 13.77 11.88
N ARG A 52 -7.01 13.04 12.96
CA ARG A 52 -7.36 11.62 13.10
C ARG A 52 -8.88 11.42 13.01
N ASP A 53 -9.31 10.43 12.24
CA ASP A 53 -10.70 9.97 12.15
C ASP A 53 -10.77 8.49 12.57
N ASP A 54 -11.21 8.25 13.81
CA ASP A 54 -11.32 6.89 14.35
C ASP A 54 -12.41 6.07 13.64
N ALA A 55 -13.47 6.71 13.15
CA ALA A 55 -14.51 6.02 12.41
C ALA A 55 -13.99 5.52 11.04
N ALA A 56 -13.18 6.32 10.36
CA ALA A 56 -12.53 5.88 9.12
C ALA A 56 -11.51 4.76 9.38
N ILE A 57 -10.74 4.82 10.48
CA ILE A 57 -9.84 3.73 10.90
C ILE A 57 -10.62 2.44 11.09
N GLN A 58 -11.74 2.48 11.81
CA GLN A 58 -12.59 1.31 12.03
C GLN A 58 -13.15 0.74 10.70
N ARG A 59 -13.62 1.61 9.80
CA ARG A 59 -14.08 1.18 8.47
C ARG A 59 -12.98 0.52 7.65
N ALA A 60 -11.77 1.09 7.63
CA ALA A 60 -10.64 0.52 6.90
C ALA A 60 -10.24 -0.86 7.44
N LEU A 61 -10.21 -1.03 8.77
CA LEU A 61 -9.94 -2.33 9.40
C LEU A 61 -11.05 -3.36 9.12
N ALA A 62 -12.32 -2.93 9.09
CA ALA A 62 -13.44 -3.79 8.76
C ALA A 62 -13.39 -4.27 7.30
N GLN A 63 -13.01 -3.41 6.35
CA GLN A 63 -12.87 -3.76 4.93
C GLN A 63 -11.85 -4.88 4.68
N VAL A 64 -10.81 -4.96 5.50
CA VAL A 64 -9.79 -6.01 5.42
C VAL A 64 -10.02 -7.15 6.41
N GLY A 65 -11.14 -7.13 7.17
CA GLY A 65 -11.56 -8.22 8.07
C GLY A 65 -10.75 -8.34 9.36
N VAL A 66 -10.27 -7.21 9.94
CA VAL A 66 -9.48 -7.19 11.19
C VAL A 66 -9.93 -6.09 12.16
N ALA A 67 -11.21 -5.71 12.14
CA ALA A 67 -11.75 -4.66 12.99
C ALA A 67 -11.68 -4.98 14.50
N ASP A 68 -11.72 -6.26 14.86
CA ASP A 68 -11.60 -6.77 16.23
C ASP A 68 -10.19 -6.62 16.82
N LEU A 69 -9.20 -6.32 15.97
CA LEU A 69 -7.79 -6.22 16.36
C LEU A 69 -7.35 -4.79 16.70
N THR A 70 -8.25 -3.82 16.64
CA THR A 70 -7.99 -2.37 16.77
C THR A 70 -7.08 -2.00 17.96
N ALA A 71 -7.30 -2.61 19.14
CA ALA A 71 -6.53 -2.33 20.36
C ALA A 71 -5.28 -3.20 20.52
N ARG A 72 -5.06 -4.20 19.64
CA ARG A 72 -3.88 -5.08 19.71
C ARG A 72 -2.62 -4.35 19.27
N LYS A 73 -1.48 -4.87 19.71
CA LYS A 73 -0.16 -4.45 19.22
C LYS A 73 0.37 -5.42 18.16
N PRO A 74 1.29 -5.01 17.27
CA PRO A 74 1.80 -5.83 16.17
C PRO A 74 2.34 -7.20 16.58
N HIS A 75 2.98 -7.34 17.77
CA HIS A 75 3.48 -8.62 18.27
C HIS A 75 2.37 -9.63 18.66
N GLN A 76 1.12 -9.21 18.70
CA GLN A 76 -0.06 -10.03 18.99
C GLN A 76 -0.81 -10.46 17.71
N LEU A 77 -0.26 -10.14 16.54
CA LEU A 77 -0.86 -10.43 15.24
C LEU A 77 -0.15 -11.60 14.57
N SER A 78 -0.90 -12.42 13.84
CA SER A 78 -0.30 -13.33 12.84
C SER A 78 0.27 -12.53 11.67
N GLY A 79 1.13 -13.16 10.86
CA GLY A 79 1.69 -12.52 9.66
C GLY A 79 0.60 -11.98 8.71
N GLY A 80 -0.42 -12.79 8.42
CA GLY A 80 -1.55 -12.37 7.58
C GLY A 80 -2.39 -11.25 8.21
N GLN A 81 -2.60 -11.25 9.54
CA GLN A 81 -3.26 -10.14 10.23
C GLN A 81 -2.44 -8.85 10.14
N ALA A 82 -1.13 -8.93 10.33
CA ALA A 82 -0.24 -7.78 10.21
C ALA A 82 -0.24 -7.22 8.78
N GLN A 83 -0.27 -8.08 7.76
CA GLN A 83 -0.37 -7.67 6.37
C GLN A 83 -1.70 -6.96 6.07
N ARG A 84 -2.82 -7.48 6.57
CA ARG A 84 -4.13 -6.83 6.43
C ARG A 84 -4.16 -5.46 7.12
N VAL A 85 -3.57 -5.33 8.30
CA VAL A 85 -3.40 -4.04 9.00
C VAL A 85 -2.56 -3.06 8.19
N ALA A 86 -1.45 -3.51 7.60
CA ALA A 86 -0.62 -2.66 6.74
C ALA A 86 -1.36 -2.22 5.46
N LEU A 87 -2.16 -3.11 4.86
CA LEU A 87 -3.02 -2.77 3.72
C LEU A 87 -4.10 -1.76 4.12
N ALA A 88 -4.78 -1.94 5.26
CA ALA A 88 -5.75 -0.96 5.76
C ALA A 88 -5.12 0.42 5.93
N ARG A 89 -3.89 0.49 6.45
CA ARG A 89 -3.13 1.75 6.57
C ARG A 89 -2.84 2.36 5.19
N ALA A 90 -2.47 1.55 4.20
CA ALA A 90 -2.16 2.02 2.86
C ALA A 90 -3.38 2.61 2.13
N VAL A 91 -4.58 2.09 2.38
CA VAL A 91 -5.82 2.55 1.71
C VAL A 91 -6.65 3.52 2.53
N LEU A 92 -6.26 3.82 3.78
CA LEU A 92 -7.04 4.61 4.74
C LEU A 92 -7.47 5.98 4.22
N LEU A 93 -6.61 6.66 3.47
CA LEU A 93 -6.85 7.99 2.93
C LEU A 93 -7.39 7.97 1.50
N ALA A 94 -7.92 6.83 1.04
CA ALA A 94 -8.44 6.64 -0.32
C ALA A 94 -7.46 7.16 -1.40
N PRO A 95 -6.25 6.58 -1.49
CA PRO A 95 -5.21 7.05 -2.40
C PRO A 95 -5.62 6.87 -3.86
N GLN A 96 -5.03 7.67 -4.77
CA GLN A 96 -5.20 7.52 -6.22
C GLN A 96 -4.35 6.39 -6.80
N VAL A 97 -3.24 6.04 -6.13
CA VAL A 97 -2.34 4.96 -6.52
C VAL A 97 -2.04 4.10 -5.30
N LEU A 98 -2.18 2.80 -5.45
CA LEU A 98 -1.77 1.81 -4.46
C LEU A 98 -0.55 1.05 -5.00
N LEU A 99 0.59 1.24 -4.34
CA LEU A 99 1.83 0.55 -4.63
C LEU A 99 1.97 -0.65 -3.69
N ALA A 100 2.28 -1.82 -4.22
CA ALA A 100 2.54 -3.02 -3.43
C ALA A 100 3.89 -3.63 -3.85
N ASP A 101 4.76 -3.85 -2.88
CA ASP A 101 6.08 -4.42 -3.07
C ASP A 101 6.11 -5.83 -2.50
N GLU A 102 6.29 -6.83 -3.38
CA GLU A 102 6.32 -8.26 -3.07
C GLU A 102 5.17 -8.71 -2.14
N PRO A 103 3.89 -8.43 -2.48
CA PRO A 103 2.76 -8.64 -1.57
C PRO A 103 2.47 -10.11 -1.26
N THR A 104 3.02 -11.04 -2.03
CA THR A 104 2.83 -12.50 -1.85
C THR A 104 4.10 -13.21 -1.34
N ALA A 105 5.16 -12.46 -1.03
CA ALA A 105 6.41 -13.04 -0.56
C ALA A 105 6.19 -13.88 0.71
N SER A 106 6.76 -15.08 0.73
CA SER A 106 6.69 -16.02 1.85
C SER A 106 5.29 -16.56 2.18
N LEU A 107 4.31 -16.39 1.28
CA LEU A 107 2.98 -16.99 1.39
C LEU A 107 2.89 -18.29 0.57
N ASP A 108 2.11 -19.25 1.07
CA ASP A 108 1.68 -20.40 0.25
C ASP A 108 0.69 -19.95 -0.84
N ASP A 109 0.28 -20.87 -1.72
CA ASP A 109 -0.52 -20.53 -2.89
C ASP A 109 -1.91 -20.00 -2.52
N GLU A 110 -2.55 -20.56 -1.50
CA GLU A 110 -3.88 -20.14 -1.04
C GLU A 110 -3.82 -18.75 -0.40
N ALA A 111 -2.88 -18.54 0.52
CA ALA A 111 -2.68 -17.25 1.17
C ALA A 111 -2.25 -16.16 0.17
N ALA A 112 -1.46 -16.50 -0.84
CA ALA A 112 -1.05 -15.57 -1.90
C ALA A 112 -2.26 -15.14 -2.76
N ALA A 113 -3.13 -16.08 -3.14
CA ALA A 113 -4.36 -15.79 -3.88
C ALA A 113 -5.30 -14.89 -3.07
N ASP A 114 -5.49 -15.18 -1.78
CA ASP A 114 -6.30 -14.38 -0.87
C ASP A 114 -5.75 -12.97 -0.68
N ALA A 115 -4.45 -12.83 -0.50
CA ALA A 115 -3.78 -11.54 -0.34
C ALA A 115 -3.93 -10.69 -1.61
N LEU A 116 -3.76 -11.30 -2.79
CA LEU A 116 -3.90 -10.62 -4.08
C LEU A 116 -5.35 -10.18 -4.32
N ALA A 117 -6.32 -11.05 -4.06
CA ALA A 117 -7.74 -10.72 -4.19
C ALA A 117 -8.15 -9.59 -3.24
N LEU A 118 -7.63 -9.58 -2.00
CA LEU A 118 -7.87 -8.51 -1.04
C LEU A 118 -7.26 -7.18 -1.52
N LEU A 119 -6.04 -7.22 -2.06
CA LEU A 119 -5.35 -6.04 -2.59
C LEU A 119 -6.13 -5.42 -3.76
N GLN A 120 -6.59 -6.25 -4.71
CA GLN A 120 -7.41 -5.80 -5.84
C GLN A 120 -8.73 -5.17 -5.39
N ARG A 121 -9.45 -5.82 -4.47
CA ARG A 121 -10.70 -5.26 -3.92
C ARG A 121 -10.48 -3.94 -3.19
N SER A 122 -9.36 -3.83 -2.44
CA SER A 122 -9.03 -2.60 -1.71
C SER A 122 -8.68 -1.45 -2.65
N ALA A 123 -7.95 -1.71 -3.73
CA ALA A 123 -7.65 -0.72 -4.77
C ALA A 123 -8.92 -0.27 -5.48
N ALA A 124 -9.79 -1.21 -5.88
CA ALA A 124 -11.06 -0.91 -6.53
C ALA A 124 -12.01 -0.09 -5.65
N ALA A 125 -12.05 -0.37 -4.34
CA ALA A 125 -12.87 0.39 -3.38
C ALA A 125 -12.44 1.87 -3.25
N CYS A 126 -11.18 2.17 -3.57
CA CYS A 126 -10.62 3.53 -3.57
C CYS A 126 -10.59 4.18 -4.96
N ASP A 127 -11.03 3.48 -6.01
CA ASP A 127 -10.81 3.88 -7.42
C ASP A 127 -9.32 4.14 -7.72
N ALA A 128 -8.44 3.36 -7.09
CA ALA A 128 -7.00 3.52 -7.16
C ALA A 128 -6.38 2.69 -8.30
N SER A 129 -5.39 3.25 -8.98
CA SER A 129 -4.50 2.48 -9.85
C SER A 129 -3.61 1.58 -8.99
N LEU A 130 -3.67 0.25 -9.22
CA LEU A 130 -2.83 -0.71 -8.51
C LEU A 130 -1.53 -0.97 -9.29
N VAL A 131 -0.39 -0.80 -8.62
CA VAL A 131 0.94 -1.12 -9.16
C VAL A 131 1.60 -2.13 -8.23
N ILE A 132 1.99 -3.28 -8.77
CA ILE A 132 2.65 -4.35 -8.02
C ILE A 132 4.07 -4.55 -8.55
N ALA A 133 5.05 -4.45 -7.67
CA ALA A 133 6.41 -4.87 -7.94
C ALA A 133 6.59 -6.29 -7.38
N THR A 134 6.92 -7.26 -8.24
CA THR A 134 7.10 -8.63 -7.82
C THR A 134 7.93 -9.44 -8.82
N HIS A 135 8.57 -10.49 -8.34
CA HIS A 135 9.16 -11.56 -9.15
C HIS A 135 8.34 -12.86 -9.08
N ASP A 136 7.22 -12.86 -8.39
CA ASP A 136 6.34 -14.03 -8.23
C ASP A 136 5.47 -14.25 -9.46
N GLN A 137 5.73 -15.33 -10.19
CA GLN A 137 4.98 -15.71 -11.39
C GLN A 137 3.50 -16.00 -11.12
N ARG A 138 3.14 -16.37 -9.89
CA ARG A 138 1.75 -16.59 -9.48
C ARG A 138 0.94 -15.30 -9.60
N VAL A 139 1.53 -14.17 -9.20
CA VAL A 139 0.91 -12.83 -9.31
C VAL A 139 0.70 -12.46 -10.77
N VAL A 140 1.72 -12.65 -11.60
CA VAL A 140 1.64 -12.35 -13.05
C VAL A 140 0.54 -13.19 -13.71
N SER A 141 0.45 -14.48 -13.37
CA SER A 141 -0.55 -15.39 -13.93
C SER A 141 -1.98 -15.12 -13.46
N ALA A 142 -2.15 -14.65 -12.21
CA ALA A 142 -3.46 -14.36 -11.62
C ALA A 142 -4.06 -13.02 -12.10
N LEU A 143 -3.22 -12.10 -12.59
CA LEU A 143 -3.64 -10.75 -13.03
C LEU A 143 -3.84 -10.71 -14.55
N ALA A 144 -4.95 -11.26 -15.04
CA ALA A 144 -5.29 -11.19 -16.46
C ALA A 144 -5.57 -9.74 -16.90
N GLY A 145 -5.03 -9.33 -18.06
CA GLY A 145 -5.32 -8.03 -18.67
C GLY A 145 -4.59 -6.82 -18.08
N VAL A 146 -3.60 -7.04 -17.20
CA VAL A 146 -2.77 -5.96 -16.68
C VAL A 146 -1.61 -5.63 -17.63
N GLN A 147 -1.12 -4.39 -17.56
CA GLN A 147 0.13 -4.02 -18.22
C GLN A 147 1.30 -4.52 -17.39
N THR A 148 2.18 -5.31 -18.01
CA THR A 148 3.39 -5.81 -17.36
C THR A 148 4.60 -5.08 -17.91
N LEU A 149 5.47 -4.59 -17.01
CA LEU A 149 6.75 -3.99 -17.34
C LEU A 149 7.87 -4.88 -16.79
N ASN A 150 8.66 -5.48 -17.71
CA ASN A 150 9.82 -6.25 -17.32
C ASN A 150 11.05 -5.34 -17.21
N LEU A 151 11.49 -5.05 -16.00
CA LEU A 151 12.63 -4.16 -15.76
C LEU A 151 13.96 -4.72 -16.26
N ASN A 152 14.08 -6.04 -16.47
CA ASN A 152 15.28 -6.66 -17.04
C ASN A 152 15.41 -6.42 -18.56
N GLU A 153 14.30 -6.13 -19.24
CA GLU A 153 14.27 -5.83 -20.68
C GLU A 153 14.51 -4.35 -20.99
N ILE A 154 14.53 -3.52 -19.96
CA ILE A 154 14.87 -2.10 -20.08
C ILE A 154 16.39 -1.99 -20.17
N GLY A 155 16.91 -1.86 -21.40
CA GLY A 155 18.35 -1.67 -21.63
C GLY A 155 18.93 -0.47 -20.87
N PRO A 156 20.26 -0.46 -20.64
CA PRO A 156 20.94 0.58 -19.86
C PRO A 156 20.70 2.00 -20.38
N GLU A 157 20.53 2.18 -21.69
CA GLU A 157 20.23 3.48 -22.31
C GLU A 157 18.86 4.07 -21.94
N ARG A 158 17.85 3.23 -21.65
CA ARG A 158 16.55 3.70 -21.15
C ARG A 158 16.55 3.98 -19.66
N ARG A 159 17.45 3.35 -18.88
CA ARG A 159 17.62 3.65 -17.45
C ARG A 159 18.22 5.03 -17.20
N LEU A 160 19.07 5.51 -18.13
CA LEU A 160 19.70 6.84 -18.05
C LEU A 160 18.76 7.99 -18.43
N ASN A 161 17.68 7.71 -19.16
CA ASN A 161 16.68 8.72 -19.57
C ASN A 161 15.46 8.79 -18.63
N MET A 162 15.42 8.03 -17.55
CA MET A 162 14.50 8.33 -16.46
C MET A 162 14.99 9.61 -15.78
N PRO A 163 14.15 10.65 -15.68
CA PRO A 163 14.59 11.90 -15.08
C PRO A 163 15.09 11.61 -13.67
N GLU A 164 16.30 12.06 -13.35
CA GLU A 164 16.94 11.99 -12.01
C GLU A 164 16.16 12.79 -10.95
N GLN A 165 14.83 12.80 -11.02
CA GLN A 165 13.98 13.59 -10.15
C GLN A 165 12.89 12.70 -9.56
N LEU A 166 13.25 11.98 -8.53
CA LEU A 166 12.35 11.53 -7.48
C LEU A 166 12.72 12.21 -6.18
#